data_bce5533e44500c14461d8dbb9c921c51
#
_entry.id   bce5533e44500c14461d8dbb9c921c51
#
_cell.length_a   1.000
_cell.length_b   1.000
_cell.length_c   1.000
_cell.angle_alpha   90.00
_cell.angle_beta   90.00
_cell.angle_gamma   90.00
#
_symmetry.space_group_name_H-M   'P 1'
#
loop_
_entity.id
_entity.type
_entity.pdbx_description
1 polymer ?
#
loop_
_entity_poly.entity_id
_entity_poly.type
_entity_poly.pdbx_seq_one_letter_code
_entity_poly.pdbx_strand_id
1 'polypeptide(L)'
;MKIAFHGAARCVTGSKHLLTLGSGRKILLDCGMFQGMGRDTDALNRHWGFDPSSVDMVVLSHAHIDHSGLLPKLVADGFRGPIYCTPATRELASVLLQDSAQIQEDDVKYVNKRRAMEGQSYLKPLYTQEDAVEVLQYFKEVEYGQITRIDENVELLYTDAGHIIGSAVVNLQIIENGKVTHVTFSGDVGRYRDVILKSPGEFPQADVIILESTYGNSLHDLHLTTPDHILEWIEKTCLKKKGKLIIPAFSVGRTQEILYALNQLELERRLPELDYFVDSPLSIKATEIVKGYPEYFNSHIQKILKSDNDPFKFRGLKYVKTVDESKLLNFRNEPCVIISASGMAEAGRVKHHISNNIENSRNSILMTGYCEPNSLGARLMAGHKEVKIFGVEHEVHAEVGSIRSMSAHGDYEDLSQFLACQDPRQVKKLFLVHGEQNVQEDFRDRLIRKGFMDVEIPELHYEIGL
;
A
#
# COMPACT_ATOMS: atom_id res chain seq x y z
N MET A 1 10.71 -28.80 -1.88
CA MET A 1 10.22 -27.43 -1.55
C MET A 1 8.74 -27.33 -1.85
N LYS A 2 7.99 -26.54 -1.06
CA LYS A 2 6.55 -26.27 -1.27
C LYS A 2 6.22 -24.85 -0.87
N ILE A 3 5.13 -24.31 -1.44
CA ILE A 3 4.61 -22.97 -1.11
C ILE A 3 3.15 -23.06 -0.69
N ALA A 4 2.76 -22.26 0.31
CA ALA A 4 1.38 -22.10 0.76
C ALA A 4 0.98 -20.61 0.75
N PHE A 5 -0.25 -20.32 0.32
CA PHE A 5 -0.78 -18.97 0.15
C PHE A 5 -1.76 -18.65 1.27
N HIS A 6 -1.34 -17.88 2.28
CA HIS A 6 -2.14 -17.58 3.47
C HIS A 6 -2.75 -16.17 3.46
N GLY A 7 -2.68 -15.48 2.33
CA GLY A 7 -3.29 -14.18 2.10
C GLY A 7 -3.00 -13.66 0.71
N ALA A 8 -3.61 -12.55 0.34
CA ALA A 8 -3.62 -11.97 -1.01
C ALA A 8 -3.94 -13.01 -2.11
N ALA A 9 -4.71 -14.02 -1.76
CA ALA A 9 -5.20 -15.09 -2.62
C ALA A 9 -6.63 -14.76 -3.05
N ARG A 10 -6.82 -14.43 -4.33
CA ARG A 10 -8.08 -13.93 -4.92
C ARG A 10 -8.63 -12.66 -4.27
N CYS A 11 -7.75 -11.88 -3.63
CA CYS A 11 -8.03 -10.56 -3.06
C CYS A 11 -6.75 -9.72 -3.03
N VAL A 12 -6.88 -8.41 -2.84
CA VAL A 12 -5.78 -7.42 -2.91
C VAL A 12 -5.20 -7.04 -1.55
N THR A 13 -5.38 -7.86 -0.49
CA THR A 13 -4.87 -7.52 0.84
C THR A 13 -4.40 -8.75 1.60
N GLY A 14 -3.55 -8.52 2.61
CA GLY A 14 -3.14 -9.56 3.54
C GLY A 14 -2.05 -10.48 3.04
N SER A 15 -1.12 -9.98 2.22
CA SER A 15 -0.04 -10.75 1.60
C SER A 15 0.76 -11.58 2.60
N LYS A 16 0.70 -12.91 2.46
CA LYS A 16 1.42 -13.90 3.28
C LYS A 16 1.61 -15.18 2.47
N HIS A 17 2.85 -15.48 2.06
CA HIS A 17 3.16 -16.68 1.30
C HIS A 17 4.28 -17.46 1.99
N LEU A 18 3.99 -18.67 2.43
CA LEU A 18 4.91 -19.48 3.23
C LEU A 18 5.64 -20.50 2.35
N LEU A 19 6.93 -20.27 2.14
CA LEU A 19 7.82 -21.19 1.45
C LEU A 19 8.43 -22.15 2.48
N THR A 20 8.23 -23.47 2.29
CA THR A 20 8.84 -24.51 3.11
C THR A 20 9.88 -25.28 2.28
N LEU A 21 11.12 -25.21 2.68
CA LEU A 21 12.25 -25.88 2.05
C LEU A 21 12.24 -27.39 2.35
N GLY A 22 12.93 -28.18 1.56
CA GLY A 22 13.11 -29.61 1.80
C GLY A 22 13.84 -29.93 3.11
N SER A 23 14.64 -29.01 3.62
CA SER A 23 15.25 -29.06 4.96
C SER A 23 14.25 -28.85 6.11
N GLY A 24 13.02 -28.45 5.82
CA GLY A 24 12.01 -28.04 6.80
C GLY A 24 12.08 -26.56 7.19
N ARG A 25 13.07 -25.81 6.73
CA ARG A 25 13.17 -24.34 6.95
C ARG A 25 11.99 -23.62 6.29
N LYS A 26 11.45 -22.62 6.95
CA LYS A 26 10.29 -21.86 6.54
C LYS A 26 10.60 -20.38 6.36
N ILE A 27 10.37 -19.88 5.15
CA ILE A 27 10.53 -18.48 4.76
C ILE A 27 9.14 -17.90 4.50
N LEU A 28 8.77 -16.88 5.24
CA LEU A 28 7.53 -16.15 5.01
C LEU A 28 7.81 -14.94 4.10
N LEU A 29 7.19 -14.91 2.93
CA LEU A 29 7.21 -13.78 2.01
C LEU A 29 6.04 -12.86 2.38
N ASP A 30 6.35 -11.69 2.91
CA ASP A 30 5.45 -10.72 3.53
C ASP A 30 4.67 -11.27 4.75
N CYS A 31 4.09 -10.37 5.53
CA CYS A 31 3.26 -10.66 6.70
C CYS A 31 2.19 -9.59 6.85
N GLY A 32 1.29 -9.53 5.88
CA GLY A 32 0.33 -8.46 5.69
C GLY A 32 -0.98 -8.65 6.43
N MET A 33 -1.62 -7.52 6.71
CA MET A 33 -2.94 -7.44 7.31
C MET A 33 -4.02 -7.41 6.24
N PHE A 34 -5.08 -8.21 6.39
CA PHE A 34 -6.29 -8.07 5.59
C PHE A 34 -6.99 -6.75 5.93
N GLN A 35 -7.41 -6.02 4.91
CA GLN A 35 -8.15 -4.77 5.02
C GLN A 35 -9.38 -4.80 4.11
N GLY A 36 -10.46 -4.13 4.50
CA GLY A 36 -11.65 -3.99 3.66
C GLY A 36 -12.53 -5.23 3.48
N MET A 37 -12.21 -6.37 4.14
CA MET A 37 -12.97 -7.63 4.02
C MET A 37 -14.30 -7.62 4.81
N GLY A 38 -14.79 -6.44 5.19
CA GLY A 38 -16.05 -6.28 5.92
C GLY A 38 -16.01 -6.97 7.28
N ARG A 39 -16.99 -7.85 7.55
CA ARG A 39 -17.13 -8.54 8.84
C ARG A 39 -16.05 -9.61 9.08
N ASP A 40 -15.42 -10.09 8.04
CA ASP A 40 -14.44 -11.17 8.11
C ASP A 40 -13.03 -10.66 8.41
N THR A 41 -12.80 -9.35 8.31
CA THR A 41 -11.47 -8.74 8.47
C THR A 41 -10.79 -9.12 9.79
N ASP A 42 -11.50 -9.05 10.91
CA ASP A 42 -10.94 -9.38 12.24
C ASP A 42 -10.58 -10.86 12.35
N ALA A 43 -11.47 -11.75 11.89
CA ALA A 43 -11.23 -13.19 11.92
C ALA A 43 -10.03 -13.59 11.05
N LEU A 44 -9.93 -13.06 9.82
CA LEU A 44 -8.83 -13.31 8.91
C LEU A 44 -7.47 -12.85 9.48
N ASN A 45 -7.45 -11.73 10.21
CA ASN A 45 -6.23 -11.21 10.83
C ASN A 45 -5.84 -11.93 12.12
N ARG A 46 -6.77 -12.61 12.78
CA ARG A 46 -6.48 -13.41 13.97
C ARG A 46 -5.97 -14.81 13.67
N HIS A 47 -6.32 -15.37 12.52
CA HIS A 47 -5.96 -16.73 12.13
C HIS A 47 -4.81 -16.74 11.12
N TRP A 48 -3.77 -17.51 11.41
CA TRP A 48 -2.56 -17.56 10.56
C TRP A 48 -2.67 -18.55 9.40
N GLY A 49 -3.30 -19.70 9.63
CA GLY A 49 -3.24 -20.84 8.72
C GLY A 49 -1.92 -21.64 8.83
N PHE A 50 -0.97 -21.18 9.64
CA PHE A 50 0.29 -21.84 9.98
C PHE A 50 0.69 -21.50 11.43
N ASP A 51 1.69 -22.18 11.97
CA ASP A 51 2.25 -21.87 13.29
C ASP A 51 3.30 -20.77 13.19
N PRO A 52 3.06 -19.55 13.76
CA PRO A 52 4.02 -18.43 13.75
C PRO A 52 5.39 -18.77 14.31
N SER A 53 5.44 -19.59 15.37
CA SER A 53 6.70 -19.98 16.02
C SER A 53 7.57 -20.90 15.17
N SER A 54 6.98 -21.51 14.12
CA SER A 54 7.69 -22.38 13.19
C SER A 54 8.31 -21.65 12.01
N VAL A 55 8.08 -20.33 11.86
CA VAL A 55 8.68 -19.50 10.79
C VAL A 55 10.12 -19.17 11.17
N ASP A 56 11.06 -19.47 10.30
CA ASP A 56 12.48 -19.22 10.56
C ASP A 56 12.90 -17.79 10.22
N MET A 57 12.34 -17.22 9.17
CA MET A 57 12.62 -15.86 8.71
C MET A 57 11.46 -15.27 7.89
N VAL A 58 11.41 -13.94 7.84
CA VAL A 58 10.53 -13.17 6.96
C VAL A 58 11.38 -12.44 5.93
N VAL A 59 10.92 -12.40 4.70
CA VAL A 59 11.47 -11.56 3.63
C VAL A 59 10.37 -10.61 3.19
N LEU A 60 10.51 -9.34 3.57
CA LEU A 60 9.50 -8.31 3.37
C LEU A 60 9.76 -7.56 2.06
N SER A 61 8.75 -7.47 1.21
CA SER A 61 8.83 -6.76 -0.06
C SER A 61 8.76 -5.24 0.13
N HIS A 62 7.83 -4.75 0.92
CA HIS A 62 7.66 -3.32 1.18
C HIS A 62 6.82 -3.04 2.45
N ALA A 63 6.65 -1.76 2.78
CA ALA A 63 6.15 -1.34 4.08
C ALA A 63 4.62 -1.22 4.18
N HIS A 64 3.82 -1.31 3.10
CA HIS A 64 2.36 -1.20 3.20
C HIS A 64 1.78 -2.18 4.21
N ILE A 65 0.70 -1.81 4.86
CA ILE A 65 0.10 -2.58 5.97
C ILE A 65 -0.44 -3.94 5.52
N ASP A 66 -0.88 -4.06 4.29
CA ASP A 66 -1.30 -5.34 3.69
C ASP A 66 -0.13 -6.27 3.30
N HIS A 67 1.12 -5.81 3.50
CA HIS A 67 2.37 -6.58 3.36
C HIS A 67 3.16 -6.71 4.65
N SER A 68 3.08 -5.74 5.57
CA SER A 68 3.87 -5.69 6.82
C SER A 68 3.03 -5.73 8.10
N GLY A 69 1.74 -5.45 7.99
CA GLY A 69 0.88 -5.06 9.12
C GLY A 69 0.67 -6.10 10.21
N LEU A 70 0.97 -7.39 9.98
CA LEU A 70 0.90 -8.42 11.01
C LEU A 70 2.27 -8.83 11.58
N LEU A 71 3.36 -8.16 11.20
CA LEU A 71 4.68 -8.43 11.76
C LEU A 71 4.73 -8.31 13.29
N PRO A 72 4.14 -7.28 13.94
CA PRO A 72 4.12 -7.22 15.41
C PRO A 72 3.37 -8.40 16.02
N LYS A 73 2.21 -8.78 15.45
CA LYS A 73 1.45 -9.94 15.91
C LYS A 73 2.24 -11.24 15.70
N LEU A 74 2.98 -11.38 14.60
CA LEU A 74 3.82 -12.55 14.33
C LEU A 74 4.86 -12.75 15.45
N VAL A 75 5.50 -11.66 15.88
CA VAL A 75 6.47 -11.68 17.00
C VAL A 75 5.76 -11.99 18.32
N ALA A 76 4.61 -11.35 18.59
CA ALA A 76 3.82 -11.63 19.80
C ALA A 76 3.37 -13.10 19.87
N ASP A 77 3.07 -13.72 18.73
CA ASP A 77 2.64 -15.11 18.62
C ASP A 77 3.82 -16.12 18.51
N GLY A 78 5.07 -15.67 18.73
CA GLY A 78 6.21 -16.58 18.95
C GLY A 78 7.30 -16.58 17.89
N PHE A 79 7.19 -15.84 16.81
CA PHE A 79 8.29 -15.67 15.83
C PHE A 79 9.51 -14.99 16.49
N ARG A 80 10.73 -15.49 16.15
CA ARG A 80 11.99 -14.94 16.72
C ARG A 80 13.10 -14.83 15.66
N GLY A 81 12.79 -15.04 14.39
CA GLY A 81 13.77 -14.98 13.30
C GLY A 81 14.02 -13.56 12.78
N PRO A 82 14.95 -13.38 11.85
CA PRO A 82 15.19 -12.11 11.17
C PRO A 82 14.06 -11.75 10.19
N ILE A 83 13.83 -10.45 10.02
CA ILE A 83 12.95 -9.85 9.02
C ILE A 83 13.83 -9.06 8.06
N TYR A 84 14.07 -9.59 6.86
CA TYR A 84 14.87 -8.93 5.84
C TYR A 84 14.02 -7.92 5.08
N CYS A 85 14.57 -6.73 4.83
CA CYS A 85 13.94 -5.67 4.02
C CYS A 85 14.97 -4.64 3.56
N THR A 86 14.58 -3.70 2.70
CA THR A 86 15.43 -2.56 2.36
C THR A 86 15.46 -1.53 3.51
N PRO A 87 16.48 -0.64 3.58
CA PRO A 87 16.55 0.41 4.61
C PRO A 87 15.32 1.31 4.64
N ALA A 88 14.85 1.80 3.48
CA ALA A 88 13.67 2.65 3.41
C ALA A 88 12.39 1.92 3.83
N THR A 89 12.24 0.64 3.49
CA THR A 89 11.13 -0.20 3.96
C THR A 89 11.15 -0.33 5.48
N ARG A 90 12.29 -0.52 6.12
CA ARG A 90 12.41 -0.56 7.58
C ARG A 90 11.96 0.74 8.24
N GLU A 91 12.42 1.89 7.73
CA GLU A 91 12.03 3.19 8.28
C GLU A 91 10.53 3.44 8.12
N LEU A 92 9.96 3.18 6.93
CA LEU A 92 8.52 3.31 6.70
C LEU A 92 7.71 2.34 7.56
N ALA A 93 8.10 1.07 7.64
CA ALA A 93 7.42 0.08 8.47
C ALA A 93 7.43 0.51 9.94
N SER A 94 8.52 1.11 10.45
CA SER A 94 8.60 1.58 11.82
C SER A 94 7.51 2.59 12.19
N VAL A 95 7.17 3.50 11.30
CA VAL A 95 6.13 4.51 11.54
C VAL A 95 4.73 4.00 11.22
N LEU A 96 4.59 3.14 10.20
CA LEU A 96 3.31 2.54 9.80
C LEU A 96 2.78 1.56 10.85
N LEU A 97 3.64 0.69 11.38
CA LEU A 97 3.23 -0.31 12.39
C LEU A 97 2.83 0.33 13.71
N GLN A 98 3.53 1.39 14.14
CA GLN A 98 3.16 2.14 15.33
C GLN A 98 1.83 2.89 15.15
N ASP A 99 1.60 3.53 14.00
CA ASP A 99 0.33 4.20 13.68
C ASP A 99 -0.83 3.19 13.64
N SER A 100 -0.61 2.04 13.00
CA SER A 100 -1.59 0.94 12.96
C SER A 100 -1.94 0.41 14.36
N ALA A 101 -0.94 0.23 15.23
CA ALA A 101 -1.16 -0.17 16.62
C ALA A 101 -2.01 0.86 17.39
N GLN A 102 -1.68 2.15 17.25
CA GLN A 102 -2.44 3.22 17.89
C GLN A 102 -3.91 3.25 17.43
N ILE A 103 -4.15 3.11 16.13
CA ILE A 103 -5.52 3.05 15.57
C ILE A 103 -6.28 1.86 16.17
N GLN A 104 -5.67 0.66 16.19
CA GLN A 104 -6.30 -0.54 16.74
C GLN A 104 -6.61 -0.40 18.24
N GLU A 105 -5.69 0.15 19.04
CA GLU A 105 -5.93 0.38 20.46
C GLU A 105 -7.07 1.36 20.71
N ASP A 106 -7.16 2.43 19.92
CA ASP A 106 -8.21 3.44 20.04
C ASP A 106 -9.57 2.88 19.61
N ASP A 107 -9.63 2.12 18.53
CA ASP A 107 -10.84 1.43 18.06
C ASP A 107 -11.33 0.42 19.11
N VAL A 108 -10.44 -0.37 19.69
CA VAL A 108 -10.78 -1.35 20.74
C VAL A 108 -11.27 -0.65 22.01
N LYS A 109 -10.64 0.46 22.43
CA LYS A 109 -11.12 1.27 23.56
C LYS A 109 -12.55 1.80 23.32
N TYR A 110 -12.84 2.28 22.11
CA TYR A 110 -14.17 2.75 21.74
C TYR A 110 -15.22 1.61 21.77
N VAL A 111 -14.91 0.48 21.14
CA VAL A 111 -15.81 -0.69 21.11
C VAL A 111 -16.03 -1.25 22.50
N ASN A 112 -14.99 -1.33 23.34
CA ASN A 112 -15.07 -1.87 24.70
C ASN A 112 -15.93 -1.02 25.64
N LYS A 113 -16.02 0.30 25.45
CA LYS A 113 -16.98 1.14 26.18
C LYS A 113 -18.42 0.67 25.99
N ARG A 114 -18.79 0.33 24.76
CA ARG A 114 -20.13 -0.19 24.43
C ARG A 114 -20.32 -1.60 24.97
N ARG A 115 -19.35 -2.50 24.77
CA ARG A 115 -19.38 -3.88 25.25
C ARG A 115 -19.52 -3.97 26.77
N ALA A 116 -18.87 -3.05 27.51
CA ALA A 116 -19.02 -2.94 28.96
C ALA A 116 -20.48 -2.66 29.39
N MET A 117 -21.18 -1.78 28.65
CA MET A 117 -22.59 -1.47 28.89
C MET A 117 -23.51 -2.67 28.56
N GLU A 118 -23.10 -3.52 27.64
CA GLU A 118 -23.84 -4.71 27.21
C GLU A 118 -23.44 -6.00 28.01
N GLY A 119 -22.54 -5.90 28.99
CA GLY A 119 -22.05 -7.03 29.80
C GLY A 119 -21.22 -8.06 29.00
N GLN A 120 -20.63 -7.64 27.88
CA GLN A 120 -19.82 -8.51 27.03
C GLN A 120 -18.34 -8.47 27.39
N SER A 121 -17.60 -9.54 27.06
CA SER A 121 -16.15 -9.60 27.25
C SER A 121 -15.42 -8.56 26.44
N TYR A 122 -14.32 -8.00 26.97
CA TYR A 122 -13.49 -7.03 26.26
C TYR A 122 -12.77 -7.67 25.06
N LEU A 123 -12.69 -6.92 23.97
CA LEU A 123 -11.83 -7.23 22.84
C LEU A 123 -10.40 -6.78 23.14
N LYS A 124 -9.45 -7.45 22.51
CA LYS A 124 -8.03 -7.05 22.48
C LYS A 124 -7.65 -6.61 21.06
N PRO A 125 -6.75 -5.63 20.91
CA PRO A 125 -6.18 -5.32 19.60
C PRO A 125 -5.44 -6.55 19.05
N LEU A 126 -5.11 -6.57 17.78
CA LEU A 126 -4.29 -7.63 17.18
C LEU A 126 -2.87 -7.60 17.76
N TYR A 127 -2.38 -6.41 18.03
CA TYR A 127 -1.11 -6.12 18.71
C TYR A 127 -1.14 -4.70 19.29
N THR A 128 -0.20 -4.41 20.17
CA THR A 128 -0.10 -3.15 20.92
C THR A 128 1.00 -2.25 20.34
N GLN A 129 1.08 -1.01 20.85
CA GLN A 129 2.21 -0.10 20.58
C GLN A 129 3.56 -0.72 21.00
N GLU A 130 3.58 -1.47 22.10
CA GLU A 130 4.78 -2.13 22.61
C GLU A 130 5.24 -3.21 21.61
N ASP A 131 4.32 -4.04 21.11
CA ASP A 131 4.61 -5.06 20.08
C ASP A 131 5.13 -4.42 18.79
N ALA A 132 4.57 -3.27 18.38
CA ALA A 132 5.01 -2.52 17.20
C ALA A 132 6.42 -1.91 17.34
N VAL A 133 6.87 -1.64 18.55
CA VAL A 133 8.24 -1.24 18.85
C VAL A 133 9.16 -2.47 18.96
N GLU A 134 8.69 -3.55 19.62
CA GLU A 134 9.47 -4.77 19.79
C GLU A 134 9.88 -5.40 18.46
N VAL A 135 8.99 -5.46 17.48
CA VAL A 135 9.28 -6.07 16.17
C VAL A 135 10.49 -5.45 15.46
N LEU A 136 10.79 -4.17 15.70
CA LEU A 136 11.86 -3.46 15.01
C LEU A 136 13.27 -4.02 15.27
N GLN A 137 13.48 -4.73 16.37
CA GLN A 137 14.77 -5.39 16.67
C GLN A 137 15.08 -6.58 15.76
N TYR A 138 14.08 -7.16 15.10
CA TYR A 138 14.23 -8.30 14.20
C TYR A 138 14.58 -7.90 12.77
N PHE A 139 14.44 -6.62 12.41
CA PHE A 139 14.72 -6.14 11.06
C PHE A 139 16.21 -6.22 10.70
N LYS A 140 16.49 -6.69 9.49
CA LYS A 140 17.81 -6.77 8.87
C LYS A 140 17.76 -6.11 7.50
N GLU A 141 18.58 -5.08 7.33
CA GLU A 141 18.63 -4.29 6.09
C GLU A 141 19.45 -4.99 5.03
N VAL A 142 18.94 -5.00 3.81
CA VAL A 142 19.62 -5.51 2.60
C VAL A 142 19.43 -4.49 1.49
N GLU A 143 20.52 -4.03 0.90
CA GLU A 143 20.52 -3.05 -0.18
C GLU A 143 20.09 -3.68 -1.52
N TYR A 144 19.54 -2.86 -2.42
CA TYR A 144 19.26 -3.30 -3.78
C TYR A 144 20.53 -3.75 -4.51
N GLY A 145 20.41 -4.83 -5.29
CA GLY A 145 21.49 -5.37 -6.08
C GLY A 145 22.55 -6.13 -5.29
N GLN A 146 22.44 -6.18 -3.95
CA GLN A 146 23.35 -6.93 -3.10
C GLN A 146 22.85 -8.36 -2.91
N ILE A 147 23.63 -9.36 -3.34
CA ILE A 147 23.37 -10.76 -3.00
C ILE A 147 23.74 -10.97 -1.53
N THR A 148 22.76 -11.39 -0.74
CA THR A 148 22.91 -11.62 0.70
C THR A 148 22.56 -13.06 1.04
N ARG A 149 23.47 -13.78 1.65
CA ARG A 149 23.22 -15.13 2.14
C ARG A 149 22.38 -15.06 3.43
N ILE A 150 21.14 -15.51 3.37
CA ILE A 150 20.17 -15.47 4.47
C ILE A 150 20.02 -16.80 5.19
N ASP A 151 20.46 -17.91 4.58
CA ASP A 151 20.60 -19.24 5.16
C ASP A 151 21.73 -20.01 4.46
N GLU A 152 22.10 -21.20 4.94
CA GLU A 152 23.16 -22.00 4.34
C GLU A 152 22.96 -22.27 2.85
N ASN A 153 21.73 -22.43 2.44
CA ASN A 153 21.33 -22.78 1.07
C ASN A 153 20.42 -21.75 0.40
N VAL A 154 20.33 -20.53 0.96
CA VAL A 154 19.44 -19.48 0.43
C VAL A 154 20.19 -18.16 0.32
N GLU A 155 20.18 -17.62 -0.89
CA GLU A 155 20.64 -16.28 -1.19
C GLU A 155 19.46 -15.39 -1.57
N LEU A 156 19.44 -14.17 -1.05
CA LEU A 156 18.46 -13.14 -1.31
C LEU A 156 19.09 -12.03 -2.17
N LEU A 157 18.39 -11.63 -3.21
CA LEU A 157 18.66 -10.43 -4.00
C LEU A 157 17.41 -9.58 -4.07
N TYR A 158 17.47 -8.33 -3.60
CA TYR A 158 16.42 -7.34 -3.84
C TYR A 158 16.68 -6.56 -5.12
N THR A 159 15.66 -6.43 -5.99
CA THR A 159 15.64 -5.46 -7.09
C THR A 159 14.50 -4.47 -6.88
N ASP A 160 14.61 -3.25 -7.41
CA ASP A 160 13.61 -2.20 -7.18
C ASP A 160 12.27 -2.59 -7.82
N ALA A 161 11.19 -2.55 -7.06
CA ALA A 161 9.84 -2.83 -7.55
C ALA A 161 9.13 -1.56 -8.06
N GLY A 162 9.64 -0.37 -7.79
CA GLY A 162 9.11 0.91 -8.28
C GLY A 162 7.74 1.31 -7.73
N HIS A 163 7.22 0.64 -6.70
CA HIS A 163 5.87 0.82 -6.18
C HIS A 163 5.77 1.94 -5.12
N ILE A 164 6.54 1.83 -4.06
CA ILE A 164 6.79 2.89 -3.07
C ILE A 164 8.29 2.92 -2.76
N ILE A 165 8.73 3.97 -2.06
CA ILE A 165 10.13 4.05 -1.68
C ILE A 165 10.56 2.82 -0.88
N GLY A 166 11.63 2.18 -1.29
CA GLY A 166 12.13 0.96 -0.65
C GLY A 166 11.46 -0.34 -1.08
N SER A 167 10.39 -0.30 -1.90
CA SER A 167 9.72 -1.52 -2.38
C SER A 167 10.65 -2.39 -3.21
N ALA A 168 10.63 -3.69 -2.96
CA ALA A 168 11.57 -4.63 -3.56
C ALA A 168 10.88 -5.87 -4.14
N VAL A 169 11.35 -6.29 -5.29
CA VAL A 169 11.15 -7.64 -5.81
C VAL A 169 12.09 -8.55 -5.05
N VAL A 170 11.54 -9.61 -4.49
CA VAL A 170 12.29 -10.63 -3.73
C VAL A 170 12.77 -11.71 -4.67
N ASN A 171 14.08 -11.87 -4.86
CA ASN A 171 14.65 -12.94 -5.66
C ASN A 171 15.44 -13.88 -4.74
N LEU A 172 14.99 -15.13 -4.63
CA LEU A 172 15.63 -16.16 -3.84
C LEU A 172 16.30 -17.19 -4.75
N GLN A 173 17.60 -17.43 -4.52
CA GLN A 173 18.30 -18.59 -5.05
C GLN A 173 18.37 -19.65 -3.96
N ILE A 174 17.78 -20.81 -4.21
CA ILE A 174 17.65 -21.90 -3.24
C ILE A 174 18.36 -23.14 -3.76
N ILE A 175 19.25 -23.71 -2.97
CA ILE A 175 20.04 -24.90 -3.32
C ILE A 175 19.56 -26.08 -2.50
N GLU A 176 18.94 -27.09 -3.14
CA GLU A 176 18.50 -28.31 -2.47
C GLU A 176 18.93 -29.55 -3.26
N ASN A 177 19.59 -30.50 -2.59
CA ASN A 177 20.07 -31.74 -3.20
C ASN A 177 20.92 -31.51 -4.47
N GLY A 178 21.72 -30.45 -4.48
CA GLY A 178 22.55 -30.07 -5.62
C GLY A 178 21.79 -29.39 -6.78
N LYS A 179 20.48 -29.17 -6.67
CA LYS A 179 19.67 -28.44 -7.64
C LYS A 179 19.47 -27.01 -7.18
N VAL A 180 19.71 -26.05 -8.06
CA VAL A 180 19.39 -24.62 -7.85
C VAL A 180 17.96 -24.37 -8.34
N THR A 181 17.19 -23.64 -7.54
CA THR A 181 15.84 -23.17 -7.92
C THR A 181 15.75 -21.67 -7.63
N HIS A 182 15.33 -20.90 -8.61
CA HIS A 182 15.12 -19.46 -8.47
C HIS A 182 13.62 -19.18 -8.27
N VAL A 183 13.30 -18.52 -7.14
CA VAL A 183 11.94 -18.12 -6.79
C VAL A 183 11.90 -16.60 -6.73
N THR A 184 11.03 -15.99 -7.52
CA THR A 184 10.80 -14.54 -7.50
C THR A 184 9.40 -14.24 -6.96
N PHE A 185 9.34 -13.36 -5.96
CA PHE A 185 8.09 -12.76 -5.48
C PHE A 185 8.12 -11.27 -5.77
N SER A 186 7.16 -10.80 -6.56
CA SER A 186 7.14 -9.42 -7.03
C SER A 186 6.94 -8.39 -5.90
N GLY A 187 6.30 -8.79 -4.79
CA GLY A 187 5.60 -7.80 -3.97
C GLY A 187 4.60 -7.06 -4.85
N ASP A 188 4.42 -5.77 -4.60
CA ASP A 188 3.67 -4.89 -5.48
C ASP A 188 4.59 -4.23 -6.50
N VAL A 189 4.18 -4.24 -7.75
CA VAL A 189 4.96 -3.70 -8.88
C VAL A 189 4.46 -2.30 -9.21
N GLY A 190 5.39 -1.36 -9.28
CA GLY A 190 5.10 0.01 -9.65
C GLY A 190 4.95 0.21 -11.16
N ARG A 191 4.76 1.46 -11.53
CA ARG A 191 4.57 1.88 -12.93
C ARG A 191 5.90 2.19 -13.60
N TYR A 192 6.03 1.82 -14.87
CA TYR A 192 7.23 2.15 -15.66
C TYR A 192 7.37 3.64 -15.96
N ARG A 193 6.30 4.42 -15.76
CA ARG A 193 6.29 5.88 -15.97
C ARG A 193 5.84 6.61 -14.71
N ASP A 194 6.38 6.21 -13.57
CA ASP A 194 6.10 6.90 -12.31
C ASP A 194 6.68 8.33 -12.31
N VAL A 195 5.97 9.25 -11.66
CA VAL A 195 6.34 10.68 -11.62
C VAL A 195 7.47 10.97 -10.62
N ILE A 196 7.68 10.12 -9.62
CA ILE A 196 8.68 10.30 -8.55
C ILE A 196 9.72 9.18 -8.56
N LEU A 197 9.29 7.92 -8.59
CA LEU A 197 10.15 6.76 -8.39
C LEU A 197 10.79 6.27 -9.70
N LYS A 198 11.84 5.49 -9.55
CA LYS A 198 12.40 4.72 -10.66
C LYS A 198 11.41 3.67 -11.15
N SER A 199 11.51 3.29 -12.41
CA SER A 199 10.78 2.14 -12.94
C SER A 199 11.23 0.85 -12.26
N PRO A 200 10.36 -0.20 -12.22
CA PRO A 200 10.76 -1.52 -11.77
C PRO A 200 12.03 -2.01 -12.47
N GLY A 201 12.96 -2.57 -11.68
CA GLY A 201 14.21 -3.13 -12.18
C GLY A 201 14.02 -4.51 -12.80
N GLU A 202 14.93 -4.89 -13.70
CA GLU A 202 15.02 -6.26 -14.19
C GLU A 202 15.44 -7.21 -13.05
N PHE A 203 15.00 -8.46 -13.12
CA PHE A 203 15.34 -9.49 -12.15
C PHE A 203 15.84 -10.77 -12.84
N PRO A 204 16.61 -11.63 -12.14
CA PRO A 204 17.18 -12.85 -12.73
C PRO A 204 16.09 -13.79 -13.28
N GLN A 205 16.46 -14.62 -14.27
CA GLN A 205 15.56 -15.67 -14.76
C GLN A 205 15.09 -16.55 -13.59
N ALA A 206 13.78 -16.67 -13.45
CA ALA A 206 13.14 -17.44 -12.38
C ALA A 206 12.58 -18.77 -12.86
N ASP A 207 12.62 -19.79 -11.99
CA ASP A 207 11.88 -21.05 -12.16
C ASP A 207 10.43 -20.90 -11.71
N VAL A 208 10.20 -20.14 -10.64
CA VAL A 208 8.90 -19.89 -10.03
C VAL A 208 8.72 -18.39 -9.82
N ILE A 209 7.58 -17.87 -10.25
CA ILE A 209 7.22 -16.46 -10.08
C ILE A 209 5.91 -16.39 -9.30
N ILE A 210 5.88 -15.54 -8.27
CA ILE A 210 4.67 -15.14 -7.52
C ILE A 210 4.47 -13.67 -7.86
N LEU A 211 3.43 -13.36 -8.64
CA LEU A 211 3.21 -12.05 -9.25
C LEU A 211 1.92 -11.39 -8.76
N GLU A 212 1.99 -10.12 -8.37
CA GLU A 212 0.80 -9.30 -8.15
C GLU A 212 -0.04 -9.16 -9.42
N SER A 213 -1.32 -8.83 -9.24
CA SER A 213 -2.27 -8.75 -10.35
C SER A 213 -3.38 -7.72 -10.14
N THR A 214 -3.15 -6.70 -9.32
CA THR A 214 -4.16 -5.69 -8.91
C THR A 214 -4.90 -5.07 -10.11
N TYR A 215 -4.16 -4.72 -11.16
CA TYR A 215 -4.71 -4.15 -12.40
C TYR A 215 -4.42 -5.03 -13.63
N GLY A 216 -4.40 -6.34 -13.46
CA GLY A 216 -4.09 -7.32 -14.52
C GLY A 216 -5.03 -7.29 -15.74
N ASN A 217 -6.19 -6.63 -15.65
CA ASN A 217 -7.16 -6.53 -16.74
C ASN A 217 -7.49 -5.09 -17.20
N SER A 218 -6.83 -4.08 -16.65
CA SER A 218 -7.14 -2.68 -16.97
C SER A 218 -5.89 -1.87 -17.27
N LEU A 219 -6.06 -0.74 -17.96
CA LEU A 219 -5.03 0.27 -18.22
C LEU A 219 -5.28 1.49 -17.36
N HIS A 220 -4.21 2.19 -17.00
CA HIS A 220 -4.28 3.48 -16.35
C HIS A 220 -4.36 4.63 -17.34
N ASP A 221 -5.00 5.73 -16.91
CA ASP A 221 -4.90 6.99 -17.62
C ASP A 221 -3.45 7.52 -17.58
N LEU A 222 -3.10 8.37 -18.54
CA LEU A 222 -1.76 8.95 -18.62
C LEU A 222 -1.48 9.90 -17.45
N HIS A 223 -0.35 9.76 -16.78
CA HIS A 223 0.07 10.63 -15.67
C HIS A 223 0.26 12.10 -16.03
N LEU A 224 0.58 12.40 -17.29
CA LEU A 224 0.88 13.76 -17.75
C LEU A 224 -0.25 14.76 -17.49
N THR A 225 -1.48 14.28 -17.30
CA THR A 225 -2.66 15.11 -17.04
C THR A 225 -3.02 15.20 -15.54
N THR A 226 -2.29 14.52 -14.67
CA THR A 226 -2.62 14.48 -13.22
C THR A 226 -2.60 15.86 -12.54
N PRO A 227 -1.56 16.72 -12.71
CA PRO A 227 -1.58 18.07 -12.15
C PRO A 227 -2.76 18.91 -12.67
N ASP A 228 -3.08 18.79 -13.98
CA ASP A 228 -4.21 19.51 -14.59
C ASP A 228 -5.55 19.05 -14.01
N HIS A 229 -5.76 17.76 -13.84
CA HIS A 229 -6.98 17.24 -13.23
C HIS A 229 -7.13 17.67 -11.77
N ILE A 230 -6.05 17.68 -10.99
CA ILE A 230 -6.09 18.21 -9.61
C ILE A 230 -6.45 19.70 -9.64
N LEU A 231 -5.85 20.48 -10.54
CA LEU A 231 -6.12 21.91 -10.70
C LEU A 231 -7.59 22.16 -11.06
N GLU A 232 -8.16 21.41 -12.00
CA GLU A 232 -9.58 21.51 -12.37
C GLU A 232 -10.50 21.32 -11.15
N TRP A 233 -10.22 20.33 -10.29
CA TRP A 233 -10.99 20.10 -9.06
C TRP A 233 -10.81 21.23 -8.04
N ILE A 234 -9.60 21.78 -7.89
CA ILE A 234 -9.32 22.94 -7.03
C ILE A 234 -10.09 24.15 -7.53
N GLU A 235 -10.00 24.48 -8.83
CA GLU A 235 -10.71 25.62 -9.41
C GLU A 235 -12.23 25.48 -9.27
N LYS A 236 -12.78 24.30 -9.62
CA LYS A 236 -14.20 24.00 -9.54
C LYS A 236 -14.70 24.14 -8.10
N THR A 237 -14.00 23.53 -7.15
CA THR A 237 -14.47 23.43 -5.75
C THR A 237 -14.15 24.69 -4.96
N CYS A 238 -12.88 25.10 -4.97
CA CYS A 238 -12.42 26.16 -4.07
C CYS A 238 -12.67 27.56 -4.67
N LEU A 239 -12.47 27.74 -5.98
CA LEU A 239 -12.61 29.07 -6.57
C LEU A 239 -14.06 29.35 -7.03
N LYS A 240 -14.75 28.39 -7.69
CA LYS A 240 -16.11 28.61 -8.21
C LYS A 240 -17.16 28.36 -7.15
N LYS A 241 -17.21 27.17 -6.52
CA LYS A 241 -18.20 26.83 -5.49
C LYS A 241 -17.90 27.44 -4.11
N LYS A 242 -16.68 27.96 -3.87
CA LYS A 242 -16.21 28.47 -2.57
C LYS A 242 -16.33 27.41 -1.46
N GLY A 243 -16.07 26.14 -1.79
CA GLY A 243 -16.14 24.99 -0.90
C GLY A 243 -14.76 24.46 -0.52
N LYS A 244 -14.77 23.32 0.17
CA LYS A 244 -13.57 22.55 0.56
C LYS A 244 -13.40 21.37 -0.38
N LEU A 245 -12.18 21.14 -0.84
CA LEU A 245 -11.79 19.94 -1.58
C LEU A 245 -11.12 18.97 -0.61
N ILE A 246 -11.73 17.82 -0.37
CA ILE A 246 -11.20 16.76 0.49
C ILE A 246 -10.61 15.69 -0.41
N ILE A 247 -9.34 15.38 -0.20
CA ILE A 247 -8.58 14.39 -0.98
C ILE A 247 -8.14 13.26 -0.04
N PRO A 248 -8.90 12.13 0.00
CA PRO A 248 -8.42 10.93 0.66
C PRO A 248 -7.15 10.41 -0.03
N ALA A 249 -6.09 10.20 0.74
CA ALA A 249 -4.81 9.74 0.21
C ALA A 249 -4.12 8.77 1.18
N PHE A 250 -3.46 7.74 0.64
CA PHE A 250 -2.57 6.92 1.44
C PHE A 250 -1.40 7.74 1.96
N SER A 251 -0.95 7.45 3.18
CA SER A 251 0.10 8.22 3.84
C SER A 251 1.45 8.09 3.16
N VAL A 252 1.71 6.95 2.51
CA VAL A 252 2.92 6.66 1.75
C VAL A 252 2.57 6.52 0.27
N GLY A 253 3.40 7.08 -0.60
CA GLY A 253 3.23 7.13 -2.05
C GLY A 253 2.26 8.23 -2.46
N ARG A 254 0.96 8.03 -2.29
CA ARG A 254 -0.10 8.90 -2.82
C ARG A 254 -0.04 10.34 -2.30
N THR A 255 0.16 10.55 -1.02
CA THR A 255 0.30 11.90 -0.46
C THR A 255 1.48 12.62 -1.10
N GLN A 256 2.63 11.97 -1.26
CA GLN A 256 3.82 12.57 -1.85
C GLN A 256 3.60 12.91 -3.34
N GLU A 257 2.91 12.07 -4.10
CA GLU A 257 2.56 12.36 -5.49
C GLU A 257 1.65 13.59 -5.62
N ILE A 258 0.64 13.73 -4.74
CA ILE A 258 -0.23 14.90 -4.71
C ILE A 258 0.57 16.15 -4.38
N LEU A 259 1.43 16.10 -3.35
CA LEU A 259 2.30 17.22 -2.98
C LEU A 259 3.22 17.62 -4.13
N TYR A 260 3.81 16.64 -4.81
CA TYR A 260 4.65 16.88 -5.98
C TYR A 260 3.87 17.52 -7.12
N ALA A 261 2.66 17.03 -7.44
CA ALA A 261 1.81 17.61 -8.48
C ALA A 261 1.42 19.07 -8.16
N LEU A 262 1.14 19.37 -6.89
CA LEU A 262 0.87 20.75 -6.44
C LEU A 262 2.11 21.64 -6.52
N ASN A 263 3.30 21.12 -6.19
CA ASN A 263 4.56 21.84 -6.37
C ASN A 263 4.85 22.14 -7.84
N GLN A 264 4.59 21.20 -8.76
CA GLN A 264 4.71 21.46 -10.20
C GLN A 264 3.83 22.62 -10.65
N LEU A 265 2.56 22.66 -10.21
CA LEU A 265 1.65 23.76 -10.50
C LEU A 265 2.14 25.10 -9.93
N GLU A 266 2.77 25.10 -8.75
CA GLU A 266 3.39 26.29 -8.16
C GLU A 266 4.58 26.78 -9.00
N LEU A 267 5.47 25.89 -9.41
CA LEU A 267 6.62 26.21 -10.27
C LEU A 267 6.17 26.76 -11.62
N GLU A 268 5.06 26.29 -12.15
CA GLU A 268 4.41 26.79 -13.35
C GLU A 268 3.59 28.08 -13.13
N ARG A 269 3.50 28.58 -11.88
CA ARG A 269 2.68 29.73 -11.46
C ARG A 269 1.17 29.57 -11.77
N ARG A 270 0.69 28.36 -11.71
CA ARG A 270 -0.71 27.97 -11.96
C ARG A 270 -1.46 27.60 -10.68
N LEU A 271 -0.76 27.34 -9.57
CA LEU A 271 -1.38 26.97 -8.31
C LEU A 271 -2.16 28.15 -7.71
N PRO A 272 -3.48 28.02 -7.43
CA PRO A 272 -4.27 29.06 -6.81
C PRO A 272 -3.78 29.44 -5.40
N GLU A 273 -3.91 30.69 -5.03
CA GLU A 273 -3.61 31.18 -3.67
C GLU A 273 -4.68 30.71 -2.68
N LEU A 274 -4.43 29.57 -2.05
CA LEU A 274 -5.31 28.92 -1.07
C LEU A 274 -4.46 28.34 0.07
N ASP A 275 -5.14 27.92 1.12
CA ASP A 275 -4.55 27.04 2.13
C ASP A 275 -4.70 25.57 1.72
N TYR A 276 -3.59 24.85 1.75
CA TYR A 276 -3.50 23.41 1.46
C TYR A 276 -3.06 22.69 2.73
N PHE A 277 -3.90 21.84 3.27
CA PHE A 277 -3.63 21.14 4.52
C PHE A 277 -3.29 19.68 4.27
N VAL A 278 -2.18 19.22 4.85
CA VAL A 278 -1.91 17.80 5.04
C VAL A 278 -2.30 17.45 6.47
N ASP A 279 -3.46 16.82 6.62
CA ASP A 279 -3.99 16.43 7.92
C ASP A 279 -3.84 14.94 8.16
N SER A 280 -2.59 14.53 8.32
CA SER A 280 -2.17 13.18 8.66
C SER A 280 -0.75 13.23 9.25
N PRO A 281 -0.59 13.03 10.57
CA PRO A 281 0.74 12.95 11.18
C PRO A 281 1.64 11.89 10.56
N LEU A 282 1.05 10.76 10.17
CA LEU A 282 1.77 9.69 9.47
C LEU A 282 2.27 10.14 8.10
N SER A 283 1.43 10.83 7.30
CA SER A 283 1.85 11.35 5.99
C SER A 283 3.01 12.33 6.10
N ILE A 284 3.02 13.16 7.16
CA ILE A 284 4.11 14.11 7.42
C ILE A 284 5.42 13.34 7.68
N LYS A 285 5.39 12.34 8.58
CA LYS A 285 6.56 11.50 8.88
C LYS A 285 7.04 10.74 7.65
N ALA A 286 6.12 10.13 6.91
CA ALA A 286 6.44 9.39 5.68
C ALA A 286 7.08 10.30 4.63
N THR A 287 6.62 11.55 4.47
CA THR A 287 7.22 12.51 3.54
C THR A 287 8.66 12.84 3.92
N GLU A 288 8.96 13.00 5.21
CA GLU A 288 10.35 13.22 5.66
C GLU A 288 11.24 12.00 5.40
N ILE A 289 10.73 10.79 5.62
CA ILE A 289 11.47 9.55 5.27
C ILE A 289 11.73 9.51 3.75
N VAL A 290 10.71 9.74 2.92
CA VAL A 290 10.85 9.76 1.45
C VAL A 290 11.93 10.72 0.99
N LYS A 291 12.00 11.92 1.58
CA LYS A 291 13.07 12.89 1.28
C LYS A 291 14.48 12.40 1.64
N GLY A 292 14.58 11.47 2.59
CA GLY A 292 15.84 10.89 3.03
C GLY A 292 16.50 9.96 2.00
N TYR A 293 15.78 9.53 0.96
CA TYR A 293 16.24 8.55 -0.03
C TYR A 293 16.16 9.08 -1.48
N PRO A 294 16.85 10.20 -1.80
CA PRO A 294 16.79 10.80 -3.14
C PRO A 294 17.36 9.89 -4.24
N GLU A 295 18.20 8.90 -3.90
CA GLU A 295 18.75 7.91 -4.83
C GLU A 295 17.69 6.99 -5.43
N TYR A 296 16.52 6.85 -4.81
CA TYR A 296 15.42 6.04 -5.34
C TYR A 296 14.51 6.83 -6.28
N PHE A 297 14.67 8.14 -6.35
CA PHE A 297 13.92 8.97 -7.28
C PHE A 297 14.39 8.78 -8.73
N ASN A 298 13.45 8.95 -9.65
CA ASN A 298 13.76 8.92 -11.07
C ASN A 298 14.66 10.10 -11.50
N SER A 299 15.22 10.00 -12.69
CA SER A 299 16.17 11.00 -13.20
C SER A 299 15.55 12.41 -13.37
N HIS A 300 14.22 12.49 -13.51
CA HIS A 300 13.50 13.77 -13.63
C HIS A 300 13.48 14.52 -12.30
N ILE A 301 13.05 13.85 -11.20
CA ILE A 301 13.08 14.42 -9.85
C ILE A 301 14.49 14.77 -9.42
N GLN A 302 15.47 13.91 -9.70
CA GLN A 302 16.88 14.21 -9.38
C GLN A 302 17.41 15.47 -10.09
N LYS A 303 16.87 15.80 -11.27
CA LYS A 303 17.19 17.08 -11.93
C LYS A 303 16.49 18.26 -11.23
N ILE A 304 15.23 18.09 -10.82
CA ILE A 304 14.48 19.13 -10.10
C ILE A 304 15.15 19.44 -8.77
N LEU A 305 15.63 18.44 -8.03
CA LEU A 305 16.34 18.63 -6.75
C LEU A 305 17.61 19.48 -6.86
N LYS A 306 18.16 19.71 -8.06
CA LYS A 306 19.27 20.63 -8.26
C LYS A 306 18.84 22.10 -8.22
N SER A 307 17.59 22.42 -8.45
CA SER A 307 17.02 23.77 -8.50
C SER A 307 15.96 24.02 -7.42
N ASP A 308 15.29 22.99 -6.99
CA ASP A 308 14.29 23.00 -5.91
C ASP A 308 14.70 21.98 -4.84
N ASN A 309 15.06 22.46 -3.66
CA ASN A 309 15.57 21.64 -2.57
C ASN A 309 14.49 20.74 -1.92
N ASP A 310 13.19 21.00 -2.19
CA ASP A 310 12.09 20.24 -1.60
C ASP A 310 10.90 20.14 -2.57
N PRO A 311 10.83 19.08 -3.39
CA PRO A 311 9.80 18.89 -4.42
C PRO A 311 8.41 18.64 -3.84
N PHE A 312 8.27 18.53 -2.52
CA PHE A 312 7.00 18.33 -1.82
C PHE A 312 6.52 19.59 -1.08
N LYS A 313 7.20 20.73 -1.26
CA LYS A 313 6.89 21.99 -0.59
C LYS A 313 6.48 23.05 -1.60
N PHE A 314 5.39 23.76 -1.30
CA PHE A 314 4.87 24.86 -2.13
C PHE A 314 4.16 25.91 -1.24
N ARG A 315 3.84 27.07 -1.80
CA ARG A 315 3.18 28.16 -1.08
C ARG A 315 1.78 27.74 -0.63
N GLY A 316 1.43 28.06 0.62
CA GLY A 316 0.13 27.74 1.20
C GLY A 316 0.03 26.35 1.81
N LEU A 317 1.06 25.48 1.68
CA LEU A 317 1.10 24.17 2.34
C LEU A 317 1.22 24.33 3.87
N LYS A 318 0.34 23.65 4.59
CA LYS A 318 0.27 23.63 6.06
C LYS A 318 0.13 22.19 6.56
N TYR A 319 0.96 21.83 7.52
CA TYR A 319 0.90 20.52 8.19
C TYR A 319 0.08 20.60 9.47
N VAL A 320 -0.92 19.74 9.60
CA VAL A 320 -1.81 19.65 10.78
C VAL A 320 -1.36 18.49 11.65
N LYS A 321 -0.84 18.82 12.83
CA LYS A 321 -0.23 17.81 13.71
C LYS A 321 -1.19 17.32 14.80
N THR A 322 -1.98 18.21 15.38
CA THR A 322 -2.83 17.90 16.53
C THR A 322 -4.27 17.58 16.12
N VAL A 323 -4.98 16.87 16.99
CA VAL A 323 -6.41 16.56 16.80
C VAL A 323 -7.27 17.82 16.85
N ASP A 324 -6.91 18.80 17.70
CA ASP A 324 -7.68 20.04 17.84
C ASP A 324 -7.54 20.92 16.59
N GLU A 325 -6.33 21.05 16.02
CA GLU A 325 -6.14 21.70 14.72
C GLU A 325 -6.97 21.03 13.63
N SER A 326 -6.99 19.70 13.57
CA SER A 326 -7.78 18.91 12.62
C SER A 326 -9.28 19.19 12.74
N LYS A 327 -9.81 19.23 13.98
CA LYS A 327 -11.22 19.58 14.22
C LYS A 327 -11.57 20.98 13.74
N LEU A 328 -10.68 21.97 13.92
CA LEU A 328 -10.90 23.35 13.48
C LEU A 328 -11.07 23.45 11.96
N LEU A 329 -10.45 22.58 11.15
CA LEU A 329 -10.63 22.57 9.71
C LEU A 329 -12.10 22.30 9.29
N ASN A 330 -12.84 21.53 10.09
CA ASN A 330 -14.24 21.25 9.79
C ASN A 330 -15.14 22.48 9.99
N PHE A 331 -14.80 23.38 10.91
CA PHE A 331 -15.53 24.62 11.18
C PHE A 331 -15.08 25.80 10.31
N ARG A 332 -13.99 25.65 9.56
CA ARG A 332 -13.50 26.67 8.65
C ARG A 332 -14.54 26.97 7.56
N ASN A 333 -14.75 28.25 7.23
CA ASN A 333 -15.66 28.67 6.16
C ASN A 333 -14.91 28.99 4.85
N GLU A 334 -13.63 29.33 4.93
CA GLU A 334 -12.83 29.67 3.76
C GLU A 334 -12.52 28.42 2.93
N PRO A 335 -12.54 28.57 1.59
CA PRO A 335 -12.15 27.50 0.69
C PRO A 335 -10.73 27.02 0.98
N CYS A 336 -10.54 25.70 0.95
CA CYS A 336 -9.23 25.09 1.15
C CYS A 336 -9.19 23.68 0.57
N VAL A 337 -7.98 23.14 0.46
CA VAL A 337 -7.73 21.73 0.11
C VAL A 337 -7.28 20.98 1.36
N ILE A 338 -7.87 19.82 1.62
CA ILE A 338 -7.53 18.95 2.76
C ILE A 338 -7.10 17.60 2.22
N ILE A 339 -5.82 17.27 2.33
CA ILE A 339 -5.23 15.98 2.00
C ILE A 339 -5.10 15.19 3.31
N SER A 340 -5.76 14.03 3.40
CA SER A 340 -5.80 13.29 4.66
C SER A 340 -5.91 11.78 4.45
N ALA A 341 -5.30 10.99 5.31
CA ALA A 341 -5.35 9.54 5.30
C ALA A 341 -6.60 9.01 6.06
N SER A 342 -7.15 7.88 5.65
CA SER A 342 -6.69 6.88 4.69
C SER A 342 -7.23 7.10 3.27
N GLY A 343 -6.54 6.51 2.27
CA GLY A 343 -6.93 6.62 0.86
C GLY A 343 -8.29 5.99 0.52
N MET A 344 -8.72 4.94 1.22
CA MET A 344 -10.03 4.29 1.06
C MET A 344 -11.14 4.93 1.90
N ALA A 345 -10.84 5.99 2.66
CA ALA A 345 -11.75 6.70 3.56
C ALA A 345 -12.37 5.84 4.70
N GLU A 346 -11.79 4.68 5.02
CA GLU A 346 -12.32 3.78 6.04
C GLU A 346 -11.82 4.09 7.47
N ALA A 347 -10.67 4.73 7.59
CA ALA A 347 -10.05 5.06 8.87
C ALA A 347 -9.41 6.45 8.86
N GLY A 348 -8.92 6.88 10.01
CA GLY A 348 -8.17 8.12 10.14
C GLY A 348 -9.00 9.40 10.10
N ARG A 349 -8.29 10.53 10.04
CA ARG A 349 -8.91 11.86 10.13
C ARG A 349 -9.78 12.19 8.91
N VAL A 350 -9.47 11.65 7.74
CA VAL A 350 -10.24 11.86 6.51
C VAL A 350 -11.70 11.45 6.67
N LYS A 351 -11.99 10.39 7.42
CA LYS A 351 -13.36 9.93 7.67
C LYS A 351 -14.18 10.96 8.44
N HIS A 352 -13.55 11.69 9.38
CA HIS A 352 -14.16 12.81 10.08
C HIS A 352 -14.38 14.01 9.14
N HIS A 353 -13.40 14.33 8.28
CA HIS A 353 -13.57 15.39 7.28
C HIS A 353 -14.73 15.09 6.33
N ILE A 354 -14.83 13.86 5.83
CA ILE A 354 -15.94 13.46 4.95
C ILE A 354 -17.26 13.58 5.71
N SER A 355 -17.39 13.01 6.90
CA SER A 355 -18.62 13.06 7.71
C SER A 355 -19.11 14.49 7.95
N ASN A 356 -18.21 15.44 8.22
CA ASN A 356 -18.56 16.85 8.50
C ASN A 356 -18.83 17.68 7.24
N ASN A 357 -18.48 17.20 6.04
CA ASN A 357 -18.51 18.02 4.82
C ASN A 357 -19.35 17.43 3.68
N ILE A 358 -19.74 16.15 3.77
CA ILE A 358 -20.38 15.40 2.67
C ILE A 358 -21.79 15.94 2.32
N GLU A 359 -22.52 16.50 3.28
CA GLU A 359 -23.87 17.05 3.09
C GLU A 359 -23.87 18.48 2.51
N ASN A 360 -22.69 19.07 2.29
CA ASN A 360 -22.58 20.42 1.72
C ASN A 360 -22.24 20.36 0.23
N SER A 361 -23.16 20.76 -0.65
CA SER A 361 -22.99 20.74 -2.11
C SER A 361 -21.87 21.62 -2.65
N ARG A 362 -21.38 22.59 -1.87
CA ARG A 362 -20.20 23.39 -2.25
C ARG A 362 -18.90 22.58 -2.17
N ASN A 363 -18.86 21.56 -1.30
CA ASN A 363 -17.66 20.75 -1.09
C ASN A 363 -17.53 19.69 -2.18
N SER A 364 -16.33 19.16 -2.32
CA SER A 364 -16.06 17.99 -3.18
C SER A 364 -15.14 17.01 -2.49
N ILE A 365 -15.27 15.73 -2.84
CA ILE A 365 -14.42 14.63 -2.40
C ILE A 365 -13.75 14.07 -3.65
N LEU A 366 -12.41 14.09 -3.69
CA LEU A 366 -11.62 13.63 -4.84
C LEU A 366 -10.85 12.37 -4.46
N MET A 367 -11.31 11.21 -4.92
CA MET A 367 -10.64 9.92 -4.71
C MET A 367 -9.43 9.79 -5.65
N THR A 368 -8.30 9.33 -5.12
CA THR A 368 -7.02 9.33 -5.85
C THR A 368 -6.35 7.96 -5.89
N GLY A 369 -7.08 6.87 -5.85
CA GLY A 369 -6.51 5.54 -5.88
C GLY A 369 -7.55 4.43 -5.87
N TYR A 370 -7.08 3.20 -5.78
CA TYR A 370 -7.92 2.02 -5.60
C TYR A 370 -8.69 2.10 -4.28
N CYS A 371 -9.94 1.65 -4.33
CA CYS A 371 -10.77 1.46 -3.15
C CYS A 371 -11.35 0.05 -3.19
N GLU A 372 -11.14 -0.68 -2.11
CA GLU A 372 -11.73 -2.01 -1.94
C GLU A 372 -13.27 -1.91 -2.00
N PRO A 373 -13.99 -2.84 -2.68
CA PRO A 373 -15.41 -2.72 -3.00
C PRO A 373 -16.36 -2.41 -1.82
N ASN A 374 -16.03 -2.88 -0.62
CA ASN A 374 -16.85 -2.63 0.58
C ASN A 374 -16.50 -1.33 1.32
N SER A 375 -15.48 -0.60 0.88
CA SER A 375 -15.02 0.64 1.53
C SER A 375 -15.99 1.81 1.34
N LEU A 376 -15.88 2.82 2.23
CA LEU A 376 -16.62 4.08 2.06
C LEU A 376 -16.23 4.78 0.75
N GLY A 377 -14.94 4.77 0.40
CA GLY A 377 -14.45 5.35 -0.85
C GLY A 377 -15.10 4.71 -2.08
N ALA A 378 -15.20 3.38 -2.12
CA ALA A 378 -15.85 2.67 -3.23
C ALA A 378 -17.35 3.01 -3.35
N ARG A 379 -18.06 3.06 -2.22
CA ARG A 379 -19.49 3.46 -2.20
C ARG A 379 -19.69 4.88 -2.71
N LEU A 380 -18.82 5.81 -2.34
CA LEU A 380 -18.84 7.18 -2.83
C LEU A 380 -18.59 7.25 -4.35
N MET A 381 -17.56 6.53 -4.84
CA MET A 381 -17.26 6.44 -6.28
C MET A 381 -18.36 5.76 -7.08
N ALA A 382 -19.10 4.81 -6.49
CA ALA A 382 -20.26 4.17 -7.09
C ALA A 382 -21.49 5.10 -7.15
N GLY A 383 -21.42 6.31 -6.57
CA GLY A 383 -22.49 7.32 -6.65
C GLY A 383 -23.65 7.08 -5.69
N HIS A 384 -23.42 6.36 -4.58
CA HIS A 384 -24.43 6.21 -3.54
C HIS A 384 -24.89 7.58 -3.04
N LYS A 385 -26.21 7.77 -2.93
CA LYS A 385 -26.81 9.03 -2.47
C LYS A 385 -26.84 9.17 -0.96
N GLU A 386 -26.72 8.05 -0.27
CA GLU A 386 -26.65 7.95 1.18
C GLU A 386 -25.54 6.99 1.57
N VAL A 387 -24.77 7.35 2.59
CA VAL A 387 -23.69 6.52 3.13
C VAL A 387 -23.70 6.56 4.66
N LYS A 388 -23.30 5.46 5.28
CA LYS A 388 -23.22 5.37 6.73
C LYS A 388 -21.77 5.63 7.18
N ILE A 389 -21.55 6.67 8.00
CA ILE A 389 -20.25 7.04 8.56
C ILE A 389 -20.37 7.09 10.09
N PHE A 390 -19.50 6.39 10.83
CA PHE A 390 -19.56 6.26 12.30
C PHE A 390 -20.93 5.81 12.85
N GLY A 391 -21.68 5.03 12.04
CA GLY A 391 -23.01 4.55 12.42
C GLY A 391 -24.16 5.53 12.13
N VAL A 392 -23.87 6.73 11.65
CA VAL A 392 -24.83 7.76 11.26
C VAL A 392 -25.00 7.75 9.74
N GLU A 393 -26.24 7.86 9.26
CA GLU A 393 -26.54 8.05 7.83
C GLU A 393 -26.35 9.51 7.42
N HIS A 394 -25.73 9.71 6.26
CA HIS A 394 -25.44 11.00 5.66
C HIS A 394 -25.92 11.01 4.21
N GLU A 395 -26.60 12.09 3.81
CA GLU A 395 -26.90 12.36 2.40
C GLU A 395 -25.64 12.87 1.67
N VAL A 396 -25.39 12.35 0.46
CA VAL A 396 -24.21 12.74 -0.34
C VAL A 396 -24.58 13.89 -1.26
N HIS A 397 -24.41 15.12 -0.77
CA HIS A 397 -24.59 16.34 -1.56
C HIS A 397 -23.27 16.88 -2.13
N ALA A 398 -22.14 16.58 -1.49
CA ALA A 398 -20.81 16.90 -2.01
C ALA A 398 -20.57 16.18 -3.34
N GLU A 399 -19.93 16.85 -4.28
CA GLU A 399 -19.54 16.23 -5.53
C GLU A 399 -18.40 15.25 -5.30
N VAL A 400 -18.55 14.02 -5.82
CA VAL A 400 -17.52 12.99 -5.72
C VAL A 400 -16.88 12.78 -7.10
N GLY A 401 -15.55 12.78 -7.14
CA GLY A 401 -14.79 12.49 -8.34
C GLY A 401 -13.62 11.56 -8.08
N SER A 402 -12.96 11.13 -9.14
CA SER A 402 -11.78 10.26 -9.04
C SER A 402 -10.74 10.61 -10.09
N ILE A 403 -9.46 10.40 -9.75
CA ILE A 403 -8.33 10.47 -10.68
C ILE A 403 -7.72 9.07 -10.76
N ARG A 404 -7.90 8.38 -11.88
CA ARG A 404 -7.43 7.01 -12.10
C ARG A 404 -5.95 6.94 -12.47
N SER A 405 -5.36 8.04 -12.96
CA SER A 405 -3.94 8.12 -13.31
C SER A 405 -3.00 7.98 -12.11
N MET A 406 -3.50 8.05 -10.89
CA MET A 406 -2.70 8.05 -9.68
C MET A 406 -2.62 6.67 -8.99
N SER A 407 -2.76 5.53 -9.66
CA SER A 407 -2.48 4.23 -9.05
C SER A 407 -0.98 4.03 -8.86
N ALA A 408 -0.54 3.49 -7.72
CA ALA A 408 0.85 3.12 -7.49
C ALA A 408 1.21 1.76 -8.10
N HIS A 409 0.21 0.88 -8.32
CA HIS A 409 0.42 -0.41 -8.98
C HIS A 409 0.52 -0.24 -10.50
N GLY A 410 1.34 -1.07 -11.10
CA GLY A 410 1.38 -1.21 -12.55
C GLY A 410 0.07 -1.76 -13.12
N ASP A 411 -0.28 -1.32 -14.32
CA ASP A 411 -1.36 -1.93 -15.08
C ASP A 411 -0.88 -3.19 -15.83
N TYR A 412 -1.77 -3.83 -16.62
CA TYR A 412 -1.38 -5.08 -17.29
C TYR A 412 -0.26 -4.89 -18.34
N GLU A 413 -0.02 -3.69 -18.87
CA GLU A 413 1.12 -3.40 -19.73
C GLU A 413 2.40 -3.27 -18.91
N ASP A 414 2.36 -2.54 -17.78
CA ASP A 414 3.47 -2.45 -16.85
C ASP A 414 3.87 -3.83 -16.31
N LEU A 415 2.90 -4.64 -15.86
CA LEU A 415 3.14 -6.02 -15.41
C LEU A 415 3.70 -6.92 -16.53
N SER A 416 3.24 -6.71 -17.75
CA SER A 416 3.78 -7.43 -18.92
C SER A 416 5.21 -6.99 -19.24
N GLN A 417 5.53 -5.71 -19.11
CA GLN A 417 6.88 -5.17 -19.28
C GLN A 417 7.81 -5.66 -18.16
N PHE A 418 7.32 -5.74 -16.92
CA PHE A 418 8.06 -6.30 -15.80
C PHE A 418 8.52 -7.74 -16.05
N LEU A 419 7.68 -8.55 -16.68
CA LEU A 419 8.00 -9.93 -17.06
C LEU A 419 8.86 -10.04 -18.34
N ALA A 420 9.13 -8.95 -19.07
CA ALA A 420 9.83 -9.01 -20.36
C ALA A 420 11.31 -9.43 -20.23
N CYS A 421 11.90 -9.35 -19.03
CA CYS A 421 13.24 -9.87 -18.75
C CYS A 421 13.30 -11.40 -18.62
N GLN A 422 12.15 -12.12 -18.67
CA GLN A 422 12.05 -13.55 -18.50
C GLN A 422 11.87 -14.29 -19.84
N ASP A 423 12.51 -15.45 -20.01
CA ASP A 423 12.09 -16.41 -21.02
C ASP A 423 10.91 -17.24 -20.45
N PRO A 424 9.68 -17.06 -20.96
CA PRO A 424 8.49 -17.74 -20.40
C PRO A 424 8.61 -19.28 -20.40
N ARG A 425 9.39 -19.86 -21.33
CA ARG A 425 9.58 -21.33 -21.45
C ARG A 425 10.44 -21.91 -20.32
N GLN A 426 11.21 -21.06 -19.63
CA GLN A 426 12.03 -21.48 -18.49
C GLN A 426 11.30 -21.29 -17.15
N VAL A 427 10.21 -20.53 -17.13
CA VAL A 427 9.35 -20.37 -15.95
C VAL A 427 8.48 -21.62 -15.83
N LYS A 428 8.71 -22.40 -14.78
CA LYS A 428 8.00 -23.67 -14.51
C LYS A 428 6.63 -23.44 -13.92
N LYS A 429 6.49 -22.42 -13.05
CA LYS A 429 5.22 -22.03 -12.43
C LYS A 429 5.15 -20.52 -12.25
N LEU A 430 3.97 -19.96 -12.53
CA LEU A 430 3.64 -18.58 -12.26
C LEU A 430 2.34 -18.53 -11.44
N PHE A 431 2.40 -17.98 -10.25
CA PHE A 431 1.23 -17.78 -9.38
C PHE A 431 0.78 -16.34 -9.44
N LEU A 432 -0.50 -16.11 -9.71
CA LEU A 432 -1.12 -14.79 -9.61
C LEU A 432 -1.73 -14.60 -8.23
N VAL A 433 -1.25 -13.59 -7.53
CA VAL A 433 -1.69 -13.19 -6.19
C VAL A 433 -2.07 -11.71 -6.20
N HIS A 434 -2.53 -11.17 -5.08
CA HIS A 434 -2.77 -9.74 -4.88
C HIS A 434 -3.63 -9.14 -6.01
N GLY A 435 -4.83 -9.67 -6.19
CA GLY A 435 -5.80 -9.26 -7.20
C GLY A 435 -7.14 -9.95 -6.99
N GLU A 436 -8.22 -9.33 -7.47
CA GLU A 436 -9.53 -9.96 -7.48
C GLU A 436 -9.57 -11.13 -8.48
N GLN A 437 -10.35 -12.17 -8.18
CA GLN A 437 -10.36 -13.41 -8.96
C GLN A 437 -10.62 -13.17 -10.45
N ASN A 438 -11.62 -12.36 -10.80
CA ASN A 438 -11.95 -12.03 -12.19
C ASN A 438 -10.79 -11.31 -12.92
N VAL A 439 -10.07 -10.42 -12.21
CA VAL A 439 -8.90 -9.73 -12.75
C VAL A 439 -7.75 -10.71 -13.00
N GLN A 440 -7.54 -11.64 -12.07
CA GLN A 440 -6.52 -12.70 -12.19
C GLN A 440 -6.81 -13.64 -13.34
N GLU A 441 -8.07 -14.02 -13.55
CA GLU A 441 -8.50 -14.88 -14.67
C GLU A 441 -8.22 -14.22 -16.03
N ASP A 442 -8.58 -12.96 -16.18
CA ASP A 442 -8.29 -12.19 -17.40
C ASP A 442 -6.78 -12.06 -17.65
N PHE A 443 -5.99 -11.81 -16.57
CA PHE A 443 -4.55 -11.65 -16.68
C PHE A 443 -3.85 -12.99 -16.97
N ARG A 444 -4.28 -14.08 -16.35
CA ARG A 444 -3.80 -15.44 -16.65
C ARG A 444 -3.88 -15.74 -18.14
N ASP A 445 -5.04 -15.46 -18.76
CA ASP A 445 -5.25 -15.73 -20.19
C ASP A 445 -4.32 -14.89 -21.08
N ARG A 446 -3.94 -13.68 -20.65
CA ARG A 446 -2.94 -12.85 -21.32
C ARG A 446 -1.54 -13.46 -21.21
N LEU A 447 -1.15 -13.92 -20.01
CA LEU A 447 0.16 -14.52 -19.76
C LEU A 447 0.34 -15.84 -20.52
N ILE A 448 -0.70 -16.66 -20.62
CA ILE A 448 -0.68 -17.90 -21.44
C ILE A 448 -0.41 -17.55 -22.91
N ARG A 449 -1.07 -16.50 -23.45
CA ARG A 449 -0.79 -16.03 -24.83
C ARG A 449 0.63 -15.47 -25.01
N LYS A 450 1.28 -15.03 -23.93
CA LYS A 450 2.69 -14.58 -23.93
C LYS A 450 3.68 -15.74 -23.78
N GLY A 451 3.21 -16.97 -23.59
CA GLY A 451 4.03 -18.19 -23.57
C GLY A 451 4.33 -18.76 -22.20
N PHE A 452 3.77 -18.20 -21.12
CA PHE A 452 3.84 -18.84 -19.80
C PHE A 452 2.92 -20.06 -19.78
N MET A 453 3.48 -21.25 -19.46
CA MET A 453 2.79 -22.51 -19.65
C MET A 453 1.92 -22.93 -18.45
N ASP A 454 2.34 -22.61 -17.24
CA ASP A 454 1.69 -23.03 -15.99
C ASP A 454 1.42 -21.77 -15.13
N VAL A 455 0.22 -21.20 -15.29
CA VAL A 455 -0.22 -19.99 -14.59
C VAL A 455 -1.41 -20.35 -13.69
N GLU A 456 -1.17 -20.34 -12.38
CA GLU A 456 -2.14 -20.72 -11.36
C GLU A 456 -2.68 -19.50 -10.57
N ILE A 457 -3.93 -19.59 -10.12
CA ILE A 457 -4.58 -18.61 -9.24
C ILE A 457 -4.91 -19.33 -7.93
N PRO A 458 -4.04 -19.21 -6.90
CA PRO A 458 -4.20 -19.96 -5.66
C PRO A 458 -5.42 -19.49 -4.85
N GLU A 459 -6.01 -20.42 -4.12
CA GLU A 459 -7.00 -20.11 -3.08
C GLU A 459 -6.31 -19.84 -1.74
N LEU A 460 -7.08 -19.26 -0.81
CA LEU A 460 -6.60 -19.08 0.55
C LEU A 460 -6.26 -20.42 1.19
N HIS A 461 -5.08 -20.53 1.78
CA HIS A 461 -4.49 -21.74 2.39
C HIS A 461 -4.15 -22.87 1.39
N TYR A 462 -4.17 -22.61 0.08
CA TYR A 462 -3.71 -23.57 -0.91
C TYR A 462 -2.19 -23.81 -0.76
N GLU A 463 -1.78 -25.06 -0.70
CA GLU A 463 -0.37 -25.49 -0.65
C GLU A 463 -0.04 -26.39 -1.83
N ILE A 464 1.12 -26.17 -2.47
CA ILE A 464 1.59 -26.94 -3.62
C ILE A 464 3.09 -27.18 -3.58
N GLY A 465 3.54 -28.32 -4.12
CA GLY A 465 4.97 -28.64 -4.36
C GLY A 465 5.55 -27.87 -5.55
N LEU A 466 6.81 -27.43 -5.43
CA LEU A 466 7.58 -26.71 -6.45
C LEU A 466 8.70 -27.58 -7.02
#